data_d47ddb5510ebfac1658a014c1682fe46
#
_entry.id   d47ddb5510ebfac1658a014c1682fe46
#
_cell.length_a   1.000
_cell.length_b   1.000
_cell.length_c   1.000
_cell.angle_alpha   90.00
_cell.angle_beta   90.00
_cell.angle_gamma   90.00
#
_symmetry.space_group_name_H-M   'P 1'
#
loop_
_entity.id
_entity.type
_entity.pdbx_description
1 polymer ?
#
loop_
_entity_poly.entity_id
_entity_poly.type
_entity_poly.pdbx_seq_one_letter_code
_entity_poly.pdbx_strand_id
1 'polypeptide(L)'
;RRVNTMSKMKTLLLGAGITLTASFSFNAAAADGATLYTAKNCQTCHGAEGKAPIMGMYPKLNGQNKDYLVAQMKDIKSGARNNGMTMAMKAMVATVTDEEFEAIADYLANVK
;
A
#
# COMPACT_ATOMS: atom_id res chain seq x y z
N ARG A 1 62.33 -35.98 42.52
CA ARG A 1 61.28 -36.91 42.16
C ARG A 1 60.30 -36.16 41.29
N ARG A 2 60.22 -36.57 40.03
CA ARG A 2 59.35 -35.96 39.07
C ARG A 2 57.93 -36.53 39.19
N VAL A 3 56.95 -35.68 39.39
CA VAL A 3 55.58 -36.04 39.29
C VAL A 3 55.11 -35.46 37.91
N ASN A 4 54.96 -36.33 36.98
CA ASN A 4 54.43 -35.96 35.66
C ASN A 4 52.92 -35.86 35.74
N THR A 5 52.41 -34.63 35.77
CA THR A 5 50.98 -34.40 35.65
C THR A 5 50.65 -34.15 34.21
N MET A 6 50.22 -35.16 33.52
CA MET A 6 49.64 -35.03 32.18
C MET A 6 48.29 -34.32 32.29
N SER A 7 48.31 -33.05 31.96
CA SER A 7 47.09 -32.27 31.77
C SER A 7 46.36 -32.80 30.54
N LYS A 8 45.23 -33.46 30.75
CA LYS A 8 44.31 -33.81 29.66
C LYS A 8 43.60 -32.55 29.23
N MET A 9 44.04 -31.98 28.13
CA MET A 9 43.26 -30.97 27.42
C MET A 9 41.98 -31.59 26.90
N LYS A 10 40.87 -31.24 27.53
CA LYS A 10 39.54 -31.50 26.97
C LYS A 10 39.28 -30.48 25.89
N THR A 11 39.35 -30.95 24.65
CA THR A 11 38.90 -30.17 23.52
C THR A 11 37.41 -29.97 23.62
N LEU A 12 36.99 -28.74 23.93
CA LEU A 12 35.58 -28.35 23.90
C LEU A 12 35.22 -28.04 22.46
N LEU A 13 34.52 -28.97 21.79
CA LEU A 13 33.91 -28.72 20.50
C LEU A 13 32.75 -27.78 20.74
N LEU A 14 32.94 -26.48 20.44
CA LEU A 14 31.81 -25.57 20.28
C LEU A 14 31.11 -25.93 18.99
N GLY A 15 29.99 -26.60 19.11
CA GLY A 15 29.05 -26.75 17.98
C GLY A 15 28.48 -25.37 17.63
N ALA A 16 28.87 -24.87 16.46
CA ALA A 16 28.25 -23.70 15.89
C ALA A 16 26.84 -24.09 15.47
N GLY A 17 25.87 -23.79 16.32
CA GLY A 17 24.47 -23.90 15.97
C GLY A 17 24.15 -22.82 14.94
N ILE A 18 24.01 -23.21 13.68
CA ILE A 18 23.47 -22.35 12.65
C ILE A 18 21.97 -22.25 12.92
N THR A 19 21.55 -21.20 13.60
CA THR A 19 20.13 -20.87 13.70
C THR A 19 19.70 -20.28 12.36
N LEU A 20 19.06 -21.10 11.56
CA LEU A 20 18.39 -20.66 10.35
C LEU A 20 17.18 -19.83 10.78
N THR A 21 17.34 -18.52 10.88
CA THR A 21 16.22 -17.61 11.05
C THR A 21 15.49 -17.55 9.72
N ALA A 22 14.40 -18.30 9.59
CA ALA A 22 13.49 -18.15 8.49
C ALA A 22 12.85 -16.76 8.60
N SER A 23 13.34 -15.80 7.82
CA SER A 23 12.70 -14.50 7.66
C SER A 23 11.41 -14.74 6.89
N PHE A 24 10.30 -14.85 7.61
CA PHE A 24 8.98 -14.79 7.00
C PHE A 24 8.77 -13.35 6.52
N SER A 25 9.08 -13.10 5.25
CA SER A 25 8.64 -11.89 4.58
C SER A 25 7.12 -11.98 4.46
N PHE A 26 6.41 -11.33 5.38
CA PHE A 26 5.00 -11.05 5.16
C PHE A 26 4.92 -10.11 3.97
N ASN A 27 4.74 -10.67 2.79
CA ASN A 27 4.25 -9.93 1.65
C ASN A 27 2.79 -9.63 1.97
N ALA A 28 2.54 -8.46 2.58
CA ALA A 28 1.19 -7.93 2.65
C ALA A 28 0.75 -7.71 1.20
N ALA A 29 -0.05 -8.63 0.66
CA ALA A 29 -0.68 -8.41 -0.63
C ALA A 29 -1.43 -7.09 -0.53
N ALA A 30 -1.06 -6.09 -1.37
CA ALA A 30 -1.80 -4.84 -1.45
C ALA A 30 -3.26 -5.18 -1.71
N ALA A 31 -4.18 -4.59 -0.93
CA ALA A 31 -5.61 -4.77 -1.16
C ALA A 31 -5.91 -4.38 -2.62
N ASP A 32 -6.81 -5.10 -3.29
CA ASP A 32 -7.17 -4.78 -4.66
C ASP A 32 -7.88 -3.42 -4.75
N GLY A 33 -7.85 -2.83 -5.94
CA GLY A 33 -8.39 -1.50 -6.18
C GLY A 33 -9.89 -1.36 -5.90
N ALA A 34 -10.67 -2.40 -6.16
CA ALA A 34 -12.11 -2.41 -5.88
C ALA A 34 -12.38 -2.36 -4.38
N THR A 35 -11.66 -3.15 -3.61
CA THR A 35 -11.73 -3.17 -2.14
C THR A 35 -11.30 -1.81 -1.57
N LEU A 36 -10.20 -1.25 -2.05
CA LEU A 36 -9.70 0.07 -1.62
C LEU A 36 -10.68 1.19 -1.98
N TYR A 37 -11.26 1.16 -3.17
CA TYR A 37 -12.25 2.15 -3.60
C TYR A 37 -13.40 2.22 -2.61
N THR A 38 -13.90 1.08 -2.16
CA THR A 38 -14.96 1.00 -1.15
C THR A 38 -14.46 1.38 0.24
N ALA A 39 -13.33 0.84 0.67
CA ALA A 39 -12.79 1.09 2.01
C ALA A 39 -12.41 2.56 2.24
N LYS A 40 -11.97 3.27 1.21
CA LYS A 40 -11.66 4.71 1.27
C LYS A 40 -12.88 5.60 1.00
N ASN A 41 -14.08 5.03 0.91
CA ASN A 41 -15.35 5.74 0.72
C ASN A 41 -15.46 6.54 -0.58
N CYS A 42 -14.74 6.16 -1.62
CA CYS A 42 -14.77 6.84 -2.91
C CYS A 42 -16.18 6.80 -3.54
N GLN A 43 -16.89 5.68 -3.39
CA GLN A 43 -18.25 5.49 -3.90
C GLN A 43 -19.28 6.45 -3.29
N THR A 44 -19.02 6.99 -2.11
CA THR A 44 -19.95 7.92 -1.45
C THR A 44 -20.22 9.15 -2.30
N CYS A 45 -19.24 9.62 -3.04
CA CYS A 45 -19.36 10.79 -3.93
C CYS A 45 -19.38 10.40 -5.41
N HIS A 46 -18.57 9.44 -5.83
CA HIS A 46 -18.41 9.06 -7.22
C HIS A 46 -19.31 7.91 -7.68
N GLY A 47 -20.07 7.32 -6.76
CA GLY A 47 -20.95 6.21 -7.04
C GLY A 47 -20.26 4.86 -7.14
N ALA A 48 -21.05 3.80 -7.24
CA ALA A 48 -20.51 2.46 -7.43
C ALA A 48 -19.66 2.40 -8.70
N GLU A 49 -18.48 1.83 -8.61
CA GLU A 49 -17.54 1.69 -9.74
C GLU A 49 -17.15 3.02 -10.39
N GLY A 50 -17.37 4.15 -9.74
CA GLY A 50 -17.12 5.47 -10.30
C GLY A 50 -18.04 5.88 -11.43
N LYS A 51 -19.18 5.21 -11.60
CA LYS A 51 -20.08 5.38 -12.77
C LYS A 51 -21.20 6.39 -12.57
N ALA A 52 -21.67 6.55 -11.34
CA ALA A 52 -22.87 7.32 -11.04
C ALA A 52 -22.65 8.28 -9.88
N PRO A 53 -21.92 9.38 -10.08
CA PRO A 53 -21.69 10.37 -9.03
C PRO A 53 -23.03 10.92 -8.53
N ILE A 54 -23.09 11.19 -7.22
CA ILE A 54 -24.31 11.67 -6.57
C ILE A 54 -24.68 13.11 -6.93
N MET A 55 -23.74 13.87 -7.46
CA MET A 55 -23.93 15.26 -7.88
C MET A 55 -23.22 15.52 -9.21
N GLY A 56 -23.79 16.40 -10.03
CA GLY A 56 -23.24 16.70 -11.34
C GLY A 56 -21.84 17.35 -11.33
N MET A 57 -21.43 17.92 -10.19
CA MET A 57 -20.08 18.49 -10.03
C MET A 57 -19.01 17.44 -9.70
N TYR A 58 -19.40 16.23 -9.32
CA TYR A 58 -18.46 15.14 -9.09
C TYR A 58 -18.23 14.38 -10.40
N PRO A 59 -16.96 14.10 -10.75
CA PRO A 59 -16.70 13.44 -12.02
C PRO A 59 -17.01 11.94 -11.97
N LYS A 60 -17.42 11.40 -13.12
CA LYS A 60 -17.33 9.96 -13.37
C LYS A 60 -15.86 9.58 -13.45
N LEU A 61 -15.51 8.44 -12.91
CA LEU A 61 -14.12 7.98 -12.84
C LEU A 61 -13.87 6.72 -13.67
N ASN A 62 -14.92 5.96 -13.97
CA ASN A 62 -14.80 4.72 -14.71
C ASN A 62 -14.24 4.93 -16.11
N GLY A 63 -13.33 4.06 -16.51
CA GLY A 63 -12.71 4.09 -17.84
C GLY A 63 -11.73 5.24 -18.09
N GLN A 64 -11.40 6.02 -17.08
CA GLN A 64 -10.41 7.09 -17.18
C GLN A 64 -8.98 6.49 -17.26
N ASN A 65 -8.06 7.22 -17.86
CA ASN A 65 -6.66 6.81 -17.94
C ASN A 65 -6.04 6.64 -16.54
N LYS A 66 -5.41 5.49 -16.29
CA LYS A 66 -4.79 5.17 -15.01
C LYS A 66 -3.80 6.25 -14.55
N ASP A 67 -2.86 6.63 -15.39
CA ASP A 67 -1.83 7.62 -15.06
C ASP A 67 -2.42 8.98 -14.73
N TYR A 68 -3.49 9.37 -15.45
CA TYR A 68 -4.22 10.59 -15.16
C TYR A 68 -4.88 10.54 -13.77
N LEU A 69 -5.53 9.44 -13.44
CA LEU A 69 -6.17 9.26 -12.14
C LEU A 69 -5.15 9.34 -11.00
N VAL A 70 -4.01 8.68 -11.15
CA VAL A 70 -2.92 8.72 -10.15
C VAL A 70 -2.40 10.14 -9.97
N ALA A 71 -2.09 10.82 -11.06
CA ALA A 71 -1.60 12.21 -11.02
C ALA A 71 -2.60 13.14 -10.33
N GLN A 72 -3.89 13.04 -10.67
CA GLN A 72 -4.92 13.88 -10.06
C GLN A 72 -5.08 13.62 -8.55
N MET A 73 -5.08 12.36 -8.12
CA MET A 73 -5.18 12.04 -6.69
C MET A 73 -3.97 12.54 -5.92
N LYS A 74 -2.76 12.45 -6.45
CA LYS A 74 -1.54 13.00 -5.85
C LYS A 74 -1.58 14.53 -5.78
N ASP A 75 -2.00 15.19 -6.83
CA ASP A 75 -2.12 16.66 -6.88
C ASP A 75 -3.17 17.18 -5.88
N ILE A 76 -4.29 16.48 -5.75
CA ILE A 76 -5.31 16.80 -4.76
C ILE A 76 -4.75 16.62 -3.36
N LYS A 77 -4.09 15.50 -3.09
CA LYS A 77 -3.50 15.20 -1.77
C LYS A 77 -2.45 16.22 -1.36
N SER A 78 -1.58 16.63 -2.26
CA SER A 78 -0.52 17.62 -2.01
C SER A 78 -1.06 19.05 -1.93
N GLY A 79 -2.22 19.35 -2.52
CA GLY A 79 -2.77 20.69 -2.66
C GLY A 79 -2.34 21.39 -3.95
N ALA A 80 -1.60 20.73 -4.84
CA ALA A 80 -1.25 21.26 -6.17
C ALA A 80 -2.50 21.50 -7.02
N ARG A 81 -3.51 20.65 -6.86
CA ARG A 81 -4.86 20.87 -7.39
C ARG A 81 -5.80 21.23 -6.23
N ASN A 82 -6.37 22.43 -6.27
CA ASN A 82 -7.18 22.97 -5.16
C ASN A 82 -8.43 23.73 -5.60
N ASN A 83 -8.86 23.59 -6.85
CA ASN A 83 -10.01 24.29 -7.40
C ASN A 83 -11.35 23.57 -7.09
N GLY A 84 -12.45 24.30 -7.10
CA GLY A 84 -13.79 23.76 -6.91
C GLY A 84 -13.97 22.98 -5.61
N MET A 85 -14.53 21.78 -5.68
CA MET A 85 -14.76 20.89 -4.56
C MET A 85 -13.54 20.05 -4.14
N THR A 86 -12.38 20.37 -4.66
CA THR A 86 -11.13 19.62 -4.40
C THR A 86 -10.77 19.54 -2.91
N MET A 87 -11.14 20.55 -2.12
CA MET A 87 -10.86 20.55 -0.67
C MET A 87 -11.58 19.41 0.06
N ALA A 88 -12.80 19.08 -0.34
CA ALA A 88 -13.52 17.93 0.21
C ALA A 88 -12.82 16.60 -0.18
N MET A 89 -12.40 16.50 -1.44
CA MET A 89 -11.66 15.34 -1.93
C MET A 89 -10.29 15.21 -1.24
N LYS A 90 -9.60 16.31 -0.98
CA LYS A 90 -8.32 16.32 -0.26
C LYS A 90 -8.43 15.63 1.10
N ALA A 91 -9.48 15.90 1.84
CA ALA A 91 -9.72 15.25 3.13
C ALA A 91 -9.90 13.73 2.96
N MET A 92 -10.59 13.29 1.90
CA MET A 92 -10.83 11.87 1.61
C MET A 92 -9.57 11.11 1.23
N VAL A 93 -8.63 11.73 0.52
CA VAL A 93 -7.40 11.09 0.06
C VAL A 93 -6.20 11.30 1.00
N ALA A 94 -6.37 12.01 2.09
CA ALA A 94 -5.29 12.39 3.00
C ALA A 94 -4.52 11.18 3.56
N THR A 95 -5.21 10.06 3.80
CA THR A 95 -4.64 8.83 4.35
C THR A 95 -4.35 7.76 3.29
N VAL A 96 -4.63 8.03 2.02
CA VAL A 96 -4.40 7.09 0.92
C VAL A 96 -2.93 7.15 0.50
N THR A 97 -2.27 6.01 0.42
CA THR A 97 -0.87 5.91 0.00
C THR A 97 -0.73 5.96 -1.52
N ASP A 98 0.49 6.17 -2.01
CA ASP A 98 0.76 6.16 -3.45
C ASP A 98 0.47 4.80 -4.07
N GLU A 99 0.81 3.71 -3.39
CA GLU A 99 0.50 2.34 -3.83
C GLU A 99 -1.01 2.09 -3.90
N GLU A 100 -1.75 2.62 -2.94
CA GLU A 100 -3.22 2.54 -2.95
C GLU A 100 -3.82 3.37 -4.10
N PHE A 101 -3.25 4.53 -4.42
CA PHE A 101 -3.65 5.30 -5.59
C PHE A 101 -3.46 4.52 -6.88
N GLU A 102 -2.32 3.83 -7.04
CA GLU A 102 -2.07 2.98 -8.19
C GLU A 102 -3.12 1.87 -8.33
N ALA A 103 -3.45 1.19 -7.23
CA ALA A 103 -4.43 0.11 -7.22
C ALA A 103 -5.86 0.61 -7.54
N ILE A 104 -6.28 1.72 -6.94
CA ILE A 104 -7.59 2.33 -7.20
C ILE A 104 -7.68 2.82 -8.65
N ALA A 105 -6.63 3.47 -9.15
CA ALA A 105 -6.59 3.96 -10.51
C ALA A 105 -6.63 2.84 -11.56
N ASP A 106 -5.90 1.75 -11.30
CA ASP A 106 -5.92 0.57 -12.16
C ASP A 106 -7.32 -0.05 -12.22
N TYR A 107 -7.97 -0.19 -11.09
CA TYR A 107 -9.35 -0.67 -11.02
C TYR A 107 -10.30 0.21 -11.83
N LEU A 108 -10.30 1.51 -11.59
CA LEU A 108 -11.21 2.45 -12.24
C LEU A 108 -10.97 2.54 -13.76
N ALA A 109 -9.71 2.51 -14.19
CA ALA A 109 -9.36 2.54 -15.61
C ALA A 109 -9.93 1.33 -16.37
N ASN A 110 -10.11 0.19 -15.71
CA ASN A 110 -10.62 -1.05 -16.29
C ASN A 110 -12.14 -1.25 -16.13
N VAL A 111 -12.82 -0.38 -15.41
CA VAL A 111 -14.29 -0.41 -15.30
C VAL A 111 -14.93 0.15 -16.58
N LYS A 112 -15.77 -0.64 -17.20
CA LYS A 112 -16.51 -0.27 -18.42
C LYS A 112 -17.86 0.37 -18.11
#